data_cd3a804f6ba4ac30edd81a8db0f56424
#
_entry.id   cd3a804f6ba4ac30edd81a8db0f56424
#
_cell.length_a   1.000
_cell.length_b   1.000
_cell.length_c   1.000
_cell.angle_alpha   90.00
_cell.angle_beta   90.00
_cell.angle_gamma   90.00
#
_symmetry.space_group_name_H-M   'P 1'
#
loop_
_entity.id
_entity.type
_entity.pdbx_description
1 polymer ?
#
loop_
_entity_poly.entity_id
_entity_poly.type
_entity_poly.pdbx_seq_one_letter_code
_entity_poly.pdbx_strand_id
1 'polypeptide(L)'
;MIDTGRRHFLKTAAAAGLVLGGLAGCRSSAPGPVTRLKPGPGDVLIVIDVQNCFVPGGTLPVKGGDQIVPLVNRLAKGFEHVVLTMDWHTRGHASFASSHPGKKPFETVTMPYGTQVLWPDHCIQGTQDADLVPGLSIPHAQLIIRKGYRPHVDSYSAFVEADGRTRTGLRGYLKDRGLTQAFFVGLATDFCVAWSALDARKAGFGAVVIEDATRGIDVGGSLGKAWQDMTAAGVRRVQSRDLEIG
;
A
#
# COMPACT_ATOMS: atom_id res chain seq x y z
N MET A 1 10.32 -27.36 23.47
CA MET A 1 10.92 -26.66 24.61
C MET A 1 10.49 -25.19 24.51
N ILE A 2 9.68 -24.81 25.47
CA ILE A 2 9.01 -23.50 25.55
C ILE A 2 9.88 -22.66 26.50
N ASP A 3 10.32 -21.49 26.04
CA ASP A 3 10.99 -20.53 26.93
C ASP A 3 10.11 -19.30 27.11
N THR A 4 9.68 -19.12 28.37
CA THR A 4 8.85 -18.01 28.85
C THR A 4 9.75 -17.03 29.59
N GLY A 5 10.16 -15.93 28.98
CA GLY A 5 10.92 -14.84 29.59
C GLY A 5 10.02 -13.79 30.26
N ARG A 6 10.09 -13.74 31.58
CA ARG A 6 9.32 -12.93 32.54
C ARG A 6 9.62 -11.43 32.47
N ARG A 7 8.55 -10.66 32.69
CA ARG A 7 8.55 -9.21 33.01
C ARG A 7 9.28 -8.90 34.30
N HIS A 8 10.11 -7.86 34.34
CA HIS A 8 10.50 -7.16 35.55
C HIS A 8 10.09 -5.70 35.54
N PHE A 9 9.20 -5.38 36.45
CA PHE A 9 8.89 -4.02 36.91
C PHE A 9 10.02 -3.53 37.82
N LEU A 10 10.57 -2.37 37.55
CA LEU A 10 11.38 -1.62 38.49
C LEU A 10 10.71 -0.26 38.76
N LYS A 11 10.25 -0.13 40.00
CA LYS A 11 9.85 1.14 40.63
C LYS A 11 11.13 1.85 41.07
N THR A 12 11.29 3.11 40.74
CA THR A 12 12.24 3.98 41.44
C THR A 12 11.58 5.32 41.76
N ALA A 13 11.90 5.76 42.98
CA ALA A 13 11.28 6.80 43.73
C ALA A 13 11.64 8.21 43.25
N ALA A 14 10.76 9.14 43.60
CA ALA A 14 10.90 10.58 43.38
C ALA A 14 12.00 11.17 44.27
N ALA A 15 12.82 12.06 43.69
CA ALA A 15 13.59 13.06 44.44
C ALA A 15 13.23 14.45 43.88
N ALA A 16 12.65 15.26 44.74
CA ALA A 16 12.35 16.65 44.48
C ALA A 16 13.62 17.50 44.59
N GLY A 17 14.01 18.15 43.51
CA GLY A 17 15.06 19.17 43.46
C GLY A 17 14.50 20.45 42.90
N LEU A 18 14.37 21.46 43.78
CA LEU A 18 14.03 22.83 43.42
C LEU A 18 15.24 23.49 42.74
N VAL A 19 15.13 23.95 41.52
CA VAL A 19 16.11 24.84 40.88
C VAL A 19 15.40 26.06 40.34
N LEU A 20 15.82 27.21 40.86
CA LEU A 20 15.38 28.56 40.47
C LEU A 20 15.75 28.91 39.02
N GLY A 21 14.82 29.55 38.42
CA GLY A 21 14.82 30.60 37.42
C GLY A 21 16.00 30.79 36.46
N GLY A 22 15.72 30.52 35.21
CA GLY A 22 16.35 31.12 34.05
C GLY A 22 15.33 31.26 32.94
N LEU A 23 14.78 32.46 32.71
CA LEU A 23 13.98 32.76 31.53
C LEU A 23 14.90 32.71 30.28
N ALA A 24 15.19 31.54 29.81
CA ALA A 24 15.76 31.35 28.47
C ALA A 24 14.63 31.53 27.45
N GLY A 25 14.62 32.66 26.76
CA GLY A 25 13.70 32.91 25.67
C GLY A 25 13.78 31.81 24.63
N CYS A 26 12.72 31.01 24.52
CA CYS A 26 12.54 30.12 23.39
C CYS A 26 12.49 30.92 22.10
N ARG A 27 13.64 31.06 21.45
CA ARG A 27 13.67 31.45 20.03
C ARG A 27 12.99 30.32 19.28
N SER A 28 11.74 30.53 18.87
CA SER A 28 11.09 29.76 17.86
C SER A 28 11.96 29.81 16.60
N SER A 29 12.77 28.79 16.37
CA SER A 29 13.43 28.61 15.08
C SER A 29 12.33 28.35 14.06
N ALA A 30 12.19 29.26 13.10
CA ALA A 30 11.35 29.01 11.94
C ALA A 30 11.74 27.67 11.34
N PRO A 31 10.76 26.83 10.93
CA PRO A 31 11.08 25.56 10.28
C PRO A 31 11.95 25.87 9.06
N GLY A 32 13.12 25.25 8.99
CA GLY A 32 13.99 25.35 7.83
C GLY A 32 13.26 24.94 6.55
N PRO A 33 13.78 25.30 5.37
CA PRO A 33 13.14 24.95 4.11
C PRO A 33 12.90 23.45 4.04
N VAL A 34 11.62 23.05 3.90
CA VAL A 34 11.24 21.63 3.72
C VAL A 34 11.81 21.20 2.38
N THR A 35 12.89 20.42 2.42
CA THR A 35 13.47 19.86 1.20
C THR A 35 12.46 18.85 0.62
N ARG A 36 11.86 19.20 -0.51
CA ARG A 36 10.95 18.31 -1.23
C ARG A 36 11.70 17.12 -1.78
N LEU A 37 11.00 15.99 -1.88
CA LEU A 37 11.51 14.79 -2.51
C LEU A 37 11.44 14.97 -4.03
N LYS A 38 12.59 14.90 -4.69
CA LYS A 38 12.66 14.90 -6.14
C LYS A 38 12.89 13.46 -6.61
N PRO A 39 11.94 12.85 -7.36
CA PRO A 39 12.17 11.54 -7.95
C PRO A 39 13.39 11.55 -8.88
N GLY A 40 14.20 10.52 -8.78
CA GLY A 40 15.42 10.33 -9.56
C GLY A 40 15.37 9.06 -10.41
N PRO A 41 16.44 8.77 -11.17
CA PRO A 41 16.48 7.64 -12.10
C PRO A 41 16.45 6.25 -11.41
N GLY A 42 16.69 6.19 -10.10
CA GLY A 42 16.55 4.96 -9.30
C GLY A 42 15.17 4.76 -8.68
N ASP A 43 14.22 5.67 -8.95
CA ASP A 43 12.89 5.68 -8.35
C ASP A 43 11.84 5.17 -9.34
N VAL A 44 10.84 4.45 -8.83
CA VAL A 44 9.69 3.98 -9.61
C VAL A 44 8.39 4.39 -8.93
N LEU A 45 7.42 4.87 -9.70
CA LEU A 45 6.03 5.00 -9.26
C LEU A 45 5.29 3.69 -9.53
N ILE A 46 4.71 3.10 -8.50
CA ILE A 46 3.85 1.92 -8.62
C ILE A 46 2.42 2.37 -8.35
N VAL A 47 1.60 2.33 -9.39
CA VAL A 47 0.19 2.70 -9.37
C VAL A 47 -0.62 1.43 -9.13
N ILE A 48 -1.16 1.31 -7.93
CA ILE A 48 -1.81 0.10 -7.45
C ILE A 48 -3.30 0.14 -7.79
N ASP A 49 -3.73 -0.79 -8.64
CA ASP A 49 -5.11 -1.22 -8.87
C ASP A 49 -6.13 -0.08 -9.06
N VAL A 50 -5.78 0.92 -9.88
CA VAL A 50 -6.71 2.00 -10.23
C VAL A 50 -7.65 1.50 -11.33
N GLN A 51 -8.58 0.61 -10.93
CA GLN A 51 -9.49 -0.14 -11.79
C GLN A 51 -10.95 0.25 -11.54
N ASN A 52 -11.83 -0.05 -12.50
CA ASN A 52 -13.26 0.25 -12.40
C ASN A 52 -13.92 -0.44 -11.19
N CYS A 53 -13.51 -1.66 -10.84
CA CYS A 53 -14.01 -2.40 -9.67
C CYS A 53 -13.82 -1.63 -8.35
N PHE A 54 -12.78 -0.80 -8.22
CA PHE A 54 -12.43 -0.10 -6.97
C PHE A 54 -12.85 1.36 -6.92
N VAL A 55 -13.52 1.88 -7.94
CA VAL A 55 -14.06 3.25 -7.92
C VAL A 55 -15.58 3.23 -7.75
N PRO A 56 -16.22 4.36 -7.41
CA PRO A 56 -17.67 4.42 -7.28
C PRO A 56 -18.39 3.89 -8.52
N GLY A 57 -19.31 2.94 -8.30
CA GLY A 57 -20.02 2.22 -9.38
C GLY A 57 -19.42 0.84 -9.70
N GLY A 58 -18.23 0.52 -9.23
CA GLY A 58 -17.62 -0.80 -9.34
C GLY A 58 -18.13 -1.81 -8.31
N THR A 59 -17.63 -3.04 -8.38
CA THR A 59 -18.11 -4.17 -7.56
C THR A 59 -17.55 -4.20 -6.14
N LEU A 60 -16.40 -3.54 -5.89
CA LEU A 60 -15.80 -3.36 -4.55
C LEU A 60 -15.34 -1.89 -4.40
N PRO A 61 -16.28 -0.93 -4.36
CA PRO A 61 -15.93 0.48 -4.45
C PRO A 61 -15.24 0.99 -3.18
N VAL A 62 -14.10 1.65 -3.38
CA VAL A 62 -13.39 2.41 -2.35
C VAL A 62 -13.91 3.84 -2.37
N LYS A 63 -14.33 4.35 -1.22
CA LYS A 63 -14.89 5.70 -1.11
C LYS A 63 -13.88 6.75 -1.60
N GLY A 64 -14.26 7.53 -2.62
CA GLY A 64 -13.40 8.55 -3.22
C GLY A 64 -12.21 7.99 -3.99
N GLY A 65 -12.26 6.72 -4.41
CA GLY A 65 -11.20 6.09 -5.20
C GLY A 65 -10.97 6.75 -6.55
N ASP A 66 -12.01 7.26 -7.16
CA ASP A 66 -11.97 8.05 -8.41
C ASP A 66 -11.26 9.41 -8.25
N GLN A 67 -11.33 10.01 -7.07
CA GLN A 67 -10.77 11.34 -6.80
C GLN A 67 -9.24 11.39 -6.86
N ILE A 68 -8.57 10.24 -6.73
CA ILE A 68 -7.10 10.20 -6.81
C ILE A 68 -6.59 10.26 -8.24
N VAL A 69 -7.40 9.92 -9.24
CA VAL A 69 -6.97 9.73 -10.64
C VAL A 69 -6.26 10.97 -11.22
N PRO A 70 -6.80 12.19 -11.09
CA PRO A 70 -6.10 13.39 -11.59
C PRO A 70 -4.75 13.61 -10.89
N LEU A 71 -4.65 13.30 -9.59
CA LEU A 71 -3.41 13.43 -8.84
C LEU A 71 -2.40 12.38 -9.28
N VAL A 72 -2.81 11.13 -9.44
CA VAL A 72 -1.96 10.03 -9.92
C VAL A 72 -1.40 10.35 -11.30
N ASN A 73 -2.23 10.82 -12.24
CA ASN A 73 -1.78 11.26 -13.58
C ASN A 73 -0.73 12.37 -13.50
N ARG A 74 -0.91 13.33 -12.59
CA ARG A 74 0.06 14.43 -12.41
C ARG A 74 1.36 13.91 -11.80
N LEU A 75 1.29 13.08 -10.76
CA LEU A 75 2.46 12.50 -10.11
C LEU A 75 3.28 11.66 -11.08
N ALA A 76 2.62 10.85 -11.91
CA ALA A 76 3.28 9.97 -12.87
C ALA A 76 4.22 10.72 -13.83
N LYS A 77 3.90 11.97 -14.18
CA LYS A 77 4.76 12.80 -15.06
C LYS A 77 6.14 13.11 -14.47
N GLY A 78 6.27 13.06 -13.14
CA GLY A 78 7.54 13.30 -12.46
C GLY A 78 8.42 12.06 -12.30
N PHE A 79 7.98 10.89 -12.79
CA PHE A 79 8.74 9.64 -12.71
C PHE A 79 9.10 9.14 -14.10
N GLU A 80 10.39 8.81 -14.28
CA GLU A 80 10.86 8.14 -15.49
C GLU A 80 10.32 6.71 -15.58
N HIS A 81 10.22 6.03 -14.43
CA HIS A 81 9.76 4.65 -14.34
C HIS A 81 8.40 4.56 -13.67
N VAL A 82 7.43 4.00 -14.37
CA VAL A 82 6.07 3.78 -13.86
C VAL A 82 5.63 2.34 -14.14
N VAL A 83 5.10 1.69 -13.11
CA VAL A 83 4.48 0.37 -13.17
C VAL A 83 3.04 0.48 -12.71
N LEU A 84 2.13 -0.14 -13.43
CA LEU A 84 0.73 -0.31 -13.03
C LEU A 84 0.51 -1.70 -12.46
N THR A 85 -0.45 -1.86 -11.57
CA THR A 85 -0.94 -3.18 -11.17
C THR A 85 -2.43 -3.31 -11.44
N MET A 86 -2.89 -4.54 -11.57
CA MET A 86 -4.30 -4.88 -11.74
C MET A 86 -4.62 -6.15 -10.95
N ASP A 87 -5.66 -6.10 -10.12
CA ASP A 87 -6.32 -7.30 -9.68
C ASP A 87 -6.96 -7.99 -10.88
N TRP A 88 -6.78 -9.32 -10.98
CA TRP A 88 -7.16 -10.05 -12.17
C TRP A 88 -7.70 -11.44 -11.82
N HIS A 89 -8.82 -11.47 -11.06
CA HIS A 89 -9.35 -12.69 -10.47
C HIS A 89 -10.09 -13.57 -11.48
N THR A 90 -9.94 -14.88 -11.33
CA THR A 90 -10.79 -15.85 -12.05
C THR A 90 -12.21 -15.83 -11.49
N ARG A 91 -13.20 -16.22 -12.29
CA ARG A 91 -14.53 -16.53 -11.76
C ARG A 91 -14.42 -17.61 -10.69
N GLY A 92 -15.15 -17.46 -9.58
CA GLY A 92 -15.10 -18.40 -8.45
C GLY A 92 -13.77 -18.41 -7.70
N HIS A 93 -13.05 -17.28 -7.71
CA HIS A 93 -11.79 -17.14 -6.97
C HIS A 93 -11.96 -17.40 -5.47
N ALA A 94 -10.96 -18.04 -4.84
CA ALA A 94 -11.04 -18.45 -3.44
C ALA A 94 -11.13 -17.29 -2.43
N SER A 95 -10.84 -16.05 -2.83
CA SER A 95 -11.04 -14.86 -1.99
C SER A 95 -12.47 -14.30 -2.04
N PHE A 96 -13.35 -14.86 -2.87
CA PHE A 96 -14.72 -14.36 -2.99
C PHE A 96 -15.64 -15.03 -1.98
N ALA A 97 -16.54 -14.25 -1.36
CA ALA A 97 -17.54 -14.80 -0.45
C ALA A 97 -18.47 -15.80 -1.15
N SER A 98 -18.78 -15.59 -2.42
CA SER A 98 -19.60 -16.47 -3.25
C SER A 98 -18.99 -17.87 -3.42
N SER A 99 -17.68 -18.03 -3.25
CA SER A 99 -16.97 -19.30 -3.30
C SER A 99 -17.05 -20.13 -2.01
N HIS A 100 -17.66 -19.58 -0.95
CA HIS A 100 -17.76 -20.20 0.37
C HIS A 100 -19.22 -20.26 0.83
N PRO A 101 -19.91 -21.43 0.77
CA PRO A 101 -21.31 -21.56 1.14
C PRO A 101 -21.62 -20.97 2.53
N GLY A 102 -22.64 -20.11 2.61
CA GLY A 102 -23.08 -19.48 3.86
C GLY A 102 -22.25 -18.29 4.34
N LYS A 103 -21.19 -17.95 3.64
CA LYS A 103 -20.33 -16.79 3.97
C LYS A 103 -20.81 -15.50 3.28
N LYS A 104 -20.46 -14.38 3.90
CA LYS A 104 -20.74 -13.03 3.40
C LYS A 104 -19.45 -12.25 3.17
N PRO A 105 -19.46 -11.23 2.29
CA PRO A 105 -18.35 -10.32 2.16
C PRO A 105 -17.91 -9.74 3.51
N PHE A 106 -16.58 -9.55 3.65
CA PHE A 106 -15.87 -9.07 4.83
C PHE A 106 -15.78 -10.05 6.00
N GLU A 107 -16.41 -11.22 5.92
CA GLU A 107 -16.08 -12.32 6.85
C GLU A 107 -14.71 -12.90 6.52
N THR A 108 -14.21 -13.75 7.42
CA THR A 108 -12.92 -14.42 7.24
C THR A 108 -13.06 -15.92 7.16
N VAL A 109 -12.11 -16.55 6.46
CA VAL A 109 -11.92 -18.00 6.44
C VAL A 109 -10.43 -18.32 6.63
N THR A 110 -10.15 -19.54 7.10
CA THR A 110 -8.78 -20.04 7.17
C THR A 110 -8.44 -20.73 5.86
N MET A 111 -7.42 -20.24 5.19
CA MET A 111 -6.84 -20.81 3.97
C MET A 111 -5.48 -21.45 4.29
N PRO A 112 -4.90 -22.29 3.43
CA PRO A 112 -3.57 -22.87 3.64
C PRO A 112 -2.44 -21.83 3.87
N TYR A 113 -2.64 -20.62 3.41
CA TYR A 113 -1.70 -19.50 3.55
C TYR A 113 -2.04 -18.52 4.70
N GLY A 114 -3.06 -18.82 5.49
CA GLY A 114 -3.46 -18.00 6.64
C GLY A 114 -4.91 -17.52 6.57
N THR A 115 -5.22 -16.46 7.31
CA THR A 115 -6.55 -15.86 7.34
C THR A 115 -6.79 -15.04 6.07
N GLN A 116 -7.88 -15.36 5.36
CA GLN A 116 -8.35 -14.65 4.18
C GLN A 116 -9.62 -13.86 4.50
N VAL A 117 -9.61 -12.56 4.21
CA VAL A 117 -10.84 -11.75 4.17
C VAL A 117 -11.59 -12.09 2.89
N LEU A 118 -12.88 -12.39 3.01
CA LEU A 118 -13.72 -12.68 1.86
C LEU A 118 -14.30 -11.39 1.27
N TRP A 119 -14.18 -11.27 -0.03
CA TRP A 119 -14.60 -10.08 -0.78
C TRP A 119 -15.87 -10.35 -1.59
N PRO A 120 -16.63 -9.32 -2.00
CA PRO A 120 -17.53 -9.43 -3.14
C PRO A 120 -16.75 -9.90 -4.37
N ASP A 121 -17.42 -10.53 -5.33
CA ASP A 121 -16.82 -10.83 -6.63
C ASP A 121 -16.43 -9.51 -7.31
N HIS A 122 -15.15 -9.35 -7.61
CA HIS A 122 -14.61 -8.10 -8.16
C HIS A 122 -13.46 -8.37 -9.11
N CYS A 123 -13.14 -7.41 -9.96
CA CYS A 123 -12.01 -7.45 -10.89
C CYS A 123 -11.89 -8.78 -11.66
N ILE A 124 -13.02 -9.36 -12.08
CA ILE A 124 -13.04 -10.62 -12.81
C ILE A 124 -12.40 -10.44 -14.19
N GLN A 125 -11.49 -11.35 -14.53
CA GLN A 125 -10.76 -11.36 -15.80
C GLN A 125 -11.68 -11.17 -17.01
N GLY A 126 -11.29 -10.25 -17.91
CA GLY A 126 -11.99 -10.01 -19.16
C GLY A 126 -13.31 -9.25 -19.01
N THR A 127 -13.60 -8.69 -17.84
CA THR A 127 -14.76 -7.80 -17.64
C THR A 127 -14.33 -6.35 -17.62
N GLN A 128 -15.21 -5.44 -17.98
CA GLN A 128 -14.99 -3.99 -17.88
C GLN A 128 -14.70 -3.56 -16.44
N ASP A 129 -15.25 -4.27 -15.46
CA ASP A 129 -15.00 -4.04 -14.03
C ASP A 129 -13.50 -4.20 -13.68
N ALA A 130 -12.81 -5.13 -14.33
CA ALA A 130 -11.37 -5.35 -14.15
C ALA A 130 -10.47 -4.41 -14.97
N ASP A 131 -11.01 -3.60 -15.86
CA ASP A 131 -10.22 -2.67 -16.65
C ASP A 131 -9.74 -1.48 -15.80
N LEU A 132 -8.63 -0.88 -16.21
CA LEU A 132 -8.16 0.38 -15.64
C LEU A 132 -9.21 1.48 -15.85
N VAL A 133 -9.31 2.41 -14.90
CA VAL A 133 -10.24 3.54 -15.00
C VAL A 133 -9.94 4.36 -16.26
N PRO A 134 -10.94 4.68 -17.10
CA PRO A 134 -10.72 5.40 -18.36
C PRO A 134 -10.00 6.74 -18.23
N GLY A 135 -10.15 7.41 -17.07
CA GLY A 135 -9.45 8.66 -16.76
C GLY A 135 -7.97 8.50 -16.38
N LEU A 136 -7.48 7.27 -16.16
CA LEU A 136 -6.07 7.03 -15.87
C LEU A 136 -5.27 7.10 -17.16
N SER A 137 -4.39 8.09 -17.27
CA SER A 137 -3.60 8.36 -18.48
C SER A 137 -2.12 8.44 -18.16
N ILE A 138 -1.44 7.31 -18.29
CA ILE A 138 0.01 7.17 -18.04
C ILE A 138 0.64 6.41 -19.22
N PRO A 139 0.74 7.05 -20.40
CA PRO A 139 1.17 6.36 -21.62
C PRO A 139 2.63 5.88 -21.60
N HIS A 140 3.44 6.40 -20.68
CA HIS A 140 4.84 5.99 -20.50
C HIS A 140 5.01 4.87 -19.45
N ALA A 141 3.92 4.32 -18.90
CA ALA A 141 4.02 3.16 -18.01
C ALA A 141 4.65 1.97 -18.75
N GLN A 142 5.67 1.38 -18.15
CA GLN A 142 6.52 0.40 -18.81
C GLN A 142 6.09 -1.04 -18.57
N LEU A 143 5.26 -1.28 -17.52
CA LEU A 143 4.84 -2.61 -17.12
C LEU A 143 3.46 -2.56 -16.48
N ILE A 144 2.65 -3.58 -16.76
CA ILE A 144 1.41 -3.86 -16.02
C ILE A 144 1.56 -5.24 -15.38
N ILE A 145 1.50 -5.28 -14.04
CA ILE A 145 1.48 -6.52 -13.26
C ILE A 145 0.04 -6.91 -13.00
N ARG A 146 -0.40 -8.04 -13.51
CA ARG A 146 -1.66 -8.69 -13.12
C ARG A 146 -1.38 -9.59 -11.91
N LYS A 147 -2.17 -9.45 -10.85
CA LYS A 147 -2.06 -10.23 -9.62
C LYS A 147 -3.40 -10.89 -9.27
N GLY A 148 -3.40 -11.88 -8.36
CA GLY A 148 -4.62 -12.58 -7.96
C GLY A 148 -5.27 -13.41 -9.07
N TYR A 149 -4.54 -13.81 -10.10
CA TYR A 149 -5.08 -14.61 -11.21
C TYR A 149 -5.07 -16.12 -10.96
N ARG A 150 -4.49 -16.58 -9.86
CA ARG A 150 -4.50 -17.99 -9.46
C ARG A 150 -5.75 -18.29 -8.64
N PRO A 151 -6.57 -19.27 -9.01
CA PRO A 151 -7.91 -19.45 -8.41
C PRO A 151 -7.90 -19.75 -6.91
N HIS A 152 -6.78 -20.24 -6.34
CA HIS A 152 -6.72 -20.76 -4.98
C HIS A 152 -5.86 -19.94 -4.02
N VAL A 153 -5.25 -18.85 -4.48
CA VAL A 153 -4.43 -17.96 -3.66
C VAL A 153 -4.68 -16.50 -4.03
N ASP A 154 -4.92 -15.69 -3.03
CA ASP A 154 -5.13 -14.25 -3.21
C ASP A 154 -3.79 -13.49 -3.35
N SER A 155 -3.84 -12.25 -3.80
CA SER A 155 -2.66 -11.42 -3.99
C SER A 155 -2.96 -9.96 -3.74
N TYR A 156 -2.74 -9.50 -2.52
CA TYR A 156 -2.76 -8.06 -2.24
C TYR A 156 -1.48 -7.39 -2.74
N SER A 157 -0.33 -7.99 -2.46
CA SER A 157 0.96 -7.41 -2.82
C SER A 157 1.25 -7.51 -4.32
N ALA A 158 1.82 -6.44 -4.87
CA ALA A 158 2.39 -6.43 -6.21
C ALA A 158 3.68 -7.26 -6.34
N PHE A 159 4.24 -7.77 -5.25
CA PHE A 159 5.52 -8.51 -5.23
C PHE A 159 5.36 -10.01 -5.04
N VAL A 160 4.49 -10.42 -4.11
CA VAL A 160 4.31 -11.81 -3.69
C VAL A 160 2.84 -12.07 -3.39
N GLU A 161 2.31 -13.21 -3.81
CA GLU A 161 0.95 -13.62 -3.48
C GLU A 161 0.79 -13.96 -1.99
N ALA A 162 -0.43 -14.13 -1.51
CA ALA A 162 -0.74 -14.34 -0.10
C ALA A 162 -0.09 -15.59 0.51
N ASP A 163 0.36 -16.54 -0.31
CA ASP A 163 1.13 -17.71 0.13
C ASP A 163 2.58 -17.38 0.58
N GLY A 164 3.03 -16.12 0.41
CA GLY A 164 4.35 -15.66 0.75
C GLY A 164 5.50 -16.25 -0.08
N ARG A 165 5.19 -17.00 -1.13
CA ARG A 165 6.16 -17.74 -1.96
C ARG A 165 6.07 -17.41 -3.44
N THR A 166 4.86 -17.35 -3.97
CA THR A 166 4.62 -17.12 -5.40
C THR A 166 4.89 -15.67 -5.75
N ARG A 167 5.87 -15.45 -6.59
CA ARG A 167 6.31 -14.12 -6.99
C ARG A 167 5.55 -13.65 -8.23
N THR A 168 5.22 -12.36 -8.28
CA THR A 168 4.57 -11.73 -9.45
C THR A 168 5.55 -11.45 -10.60
N GLY A 169 6.84 -11.38 -10.30
CA GLY A 169 7.89 -10.94 -11.24
C GLY A 169 8.36 -9.50 -11.03
N LEU A 170 7.58 -8.66 -10.34
CA LEU A 170 7.92 -7.24 -10.16
C LEU A 170 9.30 -7.01 -9.54
N ARG A 171 9.68 -7.81 -8.52
CA ARG A 171 11.00 -7.70 -7.88
C ARG A 171 12.16 -7.87 -8.89
N GLY A 172 12.05 -8.83 -9.79
CA GLY A 172 13.07 -9.08 -10.84
C GLY A 172 13.15 -7.88 -11.78
N TYR A 173 12.00 -7.44 -12.27
CA TYR A 173 11.89 -6.27 -13.14
C TYR A 173 12.57 -5.03 -12.56
N LEU A 174 12.29 -4.70 -11.29
CA LEU A 174 12.88 -3.54 -10.63
C LEU A 174 14.41 -3.68 -10.48
N LYS A 175 14.88 -4.88 -10.11
CA LYS A 175 16.32 -5.15 -9.95
C LYS A 175 17.08 -5.05 -11.25
N ASP A 176 16.55 -5.63 -12.33
CA ASP A 176 17.18 -5.64 -13.64
C ASP A 176 17.34 -4.22 -14.22
N ARG A 177 16.56 -3.26 -13.73
CA ARG A 177 16.65 -1.83 -14.09
C ARG A 177 17.43 -0.99 -13.09
N GLY A 178 17.99 -1.58 -12.03
CA GLY A 178 18.73 -0.85 -11.01
C GLY A 178 17.86 0.06 -10.16
N LEU A 179 16.51 -0.16 -10.14
CA LEU A 179 15.58 0.62 -9.34
C LEU A 179 15.72 0.22 -7.87
N THR A 180 15.77 1.20 -6.99
CA THR A 180 16.09 1.01 -5.57
C THR A 180 15.00 1.53 -4.63
N GLN A 181 14.15 2.44 -5.08
CA GLN A 181 13.08 3.03 -4.28
C GLN A 181 11.76 3.02 -5.04
N ALA A 182 10.72 2.56 -4.38
CA ALA A 182 9.36 2.51 -4.90
C ALA A 182 8.46 3.52 -4.19
N PHE A 183 7.75 4.32 -4.97
CA PHE A 183 6.67 5.19 -4.53
C PHE A 183 5.34 4.53 -4.87
N PHE A 184 4.42 4.52 -3.92
CA PHE A 184 3.13 3.85 -4.07
C PHE A 184 1.99 4.84 -4.02
N VAL A 185 1.06 4.68 -4.96
CA VAL A 185 -0.23 5.38 -5.06
C VAL A 185 -1.31 4.36 -5.44
N GLY A 186 -2.57 4.71 -5.34
CA GLY A 186 -3.68 3.84 -5.80
C GLY A 186 -4.54 3.27 -4.68
N LEU A 187 -5.08 2.08 -4.89
CA LEU A 187 -6.17 1.47 -4.12
C LEU A 187 -5.86 0.03 -3.70
N ALA A 188 -6.32 -0.46 -2.54
CA ALA A 188 -6.72 0.34 -1.40
C ALA A 188 -5.53 0.48 -0.44
N THR A 189 -5.47 1.61 0.28
CA THR A 189 -4.34 1.94 1.17
C THR A 189 -4.02 0.81 2.16
N ASP A 190 -5.04 0.24 2.78
CA ASP A 190 -4.95 -0.74 3.86
C ASP A 190 -4.79 -2.19 3.39
N PHE A 191 -4.89 -2.44 2.08
CA PHE A 191 -4.68 -3.76 1.47
C PHE A 191 -3.57 -3.70 0.42
N CYS A 192 -3.90 -3.59 -0.85
CA CYS A 192 -2.93 -3.75 -1.94
C CYS A 192 -1.75 -2.76 -1.85
N VAL A 193 -2.00 -1.51 -1.46
CA VAL A 193 -0.93 -0.51 -1.28
C VAL A 193 -0.02 -0.88 -0.11
N ALA A 194 -0.61 -1.14 1.08
CA ALA A 194 0.17 -1.46 2.28
C ALA A 194 0.98 -2.75 2.10
N TRP A 195 0.36 -3.84 1.62
CA TRP A 195 1.05 -5.10 1.40
C TRP A 195 2.19 -4.97 0.38
N SER A 196 1.97 -4.20 -0.70
CA SER A 196 3.01 -3.93 -1.69
C SER A 196 4.17 -3.14 -1.09
N ALA A 197 3.90 -2.10 -0.31
CA ALA A 197 4.93 -1.30 0.34
C ALA A 197 5.73 -2.10 1.38
N LEU A 198 5.06 -2.94 2.17
CA LEU A 198 5.70 -3.83 3.15
C LEU A 198 6.60 -4.86 2.46
N ASP A 199 6.14 -5.47 1.37
CA ASP A 199 6.91 -6.46 0.65
C ASP A 199 8.06 -5.83 -0.17
N ALA A 200 7.91 -4.59 -0.63
CA ALA A 200 9.03 -3.82 -1.17
C ALA A 200 10.15 -3.68 -0.14
N ARG A 201 9.81 -3.32 1.12
CA ARG A 201 10.79 -3.24 2.22
C ARG A 201 11.47 -4.59 2.47
N LYS A 202 10.70 -5.67 2.58
CA LYS A 202 11.24 -7.04 2.74
C LYS A 202 12.14 -7.45 1.57
N ALA A 203 11.83 -6.97 0.36
CA ALA A 203 12.61 -7.26 -0.85
C ALA A 203 13.89 -6.40 -0.97
N GLY A 204 14.12 -5.44 -0.05
CA GLY A 204 15.30 -4.58 0.03
C GLY A 204 15.17 -3.25 -0.72
N PHE A 205 13.95 -2.86 -1.13
CA PHE A 205 13.70 -1.55 -1.74
C PHE A 205 13.36 -0.49 -0.69
N GLY A 206 13.67 0.77 -0.97
CA GLY A 206 13.03 1.91 -0.33
C GLY A 206 11.52 1.91 -0.65
N ALA A 207 10.67 2.32 0.31
CA ALA A 207 9.24 2.40 0.08
C ALA A 207 8.68 3.72 0.62
N VAL A 208 7.92 4.41 -0.22
CA VAL A 208 7.26 5.68 0.07
C VAL A 208 5.80 5.56 -0.36
N VAL A 209 4.85 5.82 0.52
CA VAL A 209 3.43 5.92 0.17
C VAL A 209 3.02 7.38 0.13
N ILE A 210 2.47 7.81 -1.00
CA ILE A 210 1.93 9.17 -1.18
C ILE A 210 0.46 9.13 -0.75
N GLU A 211 0.21 9.52 0.49
CA GLU A 211 -1.05 9.30 1.19
C GLU A 211 -2.26 9.91 0.48
N ASP A 212 -2.18 11.18 0.08
CA ASP A 212 -3.28 11.89 -0.57
C ASP A 212 -3.60 11.34 -1.98
N ALA A 213 -2.71 10.52 -2.54
CA ALA A 213 -2.91 9.76 -3.78
C ALA A 213 -3.34 8.30 -3.53
N THR A 214 -3.83 7.98 -2.33
CA THR A 214 -4.41 6.68 -1.97
C THR A 214 -5.77 6.84 -1.29
N ARG A 215 -6.59 5.77 -1.26
CA ARG A 215 -7.81 5.69 -0.45
C ARG A 215 -7.93 4.29 0.14
N GLY A 216 -8.42 4.20 1.38
CA GLY A 216 -8.62 2.94 2.10
C GLY A 216 -10.07 2.47 2.10
N ILE A 217 -10.27 1.18 2.33
CA ILE A 217 -11.59 0.56 2.56
C ILE A 217 -11.99 0.70 4.02
N ASP A 218 -11.03 0.56 4.94
CA ASP A 218 -11.18 0.62 6.40
C ASP A 218 -12.13 -0.42 6.98
N VAL A 219 -11.86 -1.68 6.73
CA VAL A 219 -12.62 -2.80 7.33
C VAL A 219 -12.13 -3.02 8.76
N GLY A 220 -12.97 -2.67 9.75
CA GLY A 220 -12.68 -2.92 11.16
C GLY A 220 -11.40 -2.24 11.68
N GLY A 221 -11.05 -1.06 11.19
CA GLY A 221 -9.84 -0.34 11.60
C GLY A 221 -8.57 -0.74 10.85
N SER A 222 -8.71 -1.47 9.73
CA SER A 222 -7.58 -1.92 8.90
C SER A 222 -6.69 -0.78 8.42
N LEU A 223 -7.26 0.40 8.14
CA LEU A 223 -6.51 1.55 7.67
C LEU A 223 -5.50 2.06 8.72
N GLY A 224 -5.96 2.20 9.98
CA GLY A 224 -5.08 2.60 11.08
C GLY A 224 -3.97 1.58 11.32
N LYS A 225 -4.32 0.28 11.30
CA LYS A 225 -3.34 -0.81 11.45
C LYS A 225 -2.33 -0.82 10.31
N ALA A 226 -2.75 -0.67 9.07
CA ALA A 226 -1.87 -0.66 7.91
C ALA A 226 -0.82 0.48 8.01
N TRP A 227 -1.22 1.67 8.43
CA TRP A 227 -0.28 2.77 8.66
C TRP A 227 0.72 2.48 9.77
N GLN A 228 0.29 1.84 10.87
CA GLN A 228 1.20 1.41 11.95
C GLN A 228 2.22 0.40 11.44
N ASP A 229 1.77 -0.65 10.73
CA ASP A 229 2.63 -1.71 10.20
C ASP A 229 3.63 -1.15 9.17
N MET A 230 3.18 -0.29 8.25
CA MET A 230 4.04 0.37 7.27
C MET A 230 5.11 1.24 7.95
N THR A 231 4.72 2.04 8.94
CA THR A 231 5.66 2.88 9.71
C THR A 231 6.69 2.03 10.43
N ALA A 232 6.27 0.95 11.10
CA ALA A 232 7.17 0.03 11.79
C ALA A 232 8.16 -0.66 10.85
N ALA A 233 7.77 -0.90 9.59
CA ALA A 233 8.64 -1.47 8.55
C ALA A 233 9.54 -0.43 7.86
N GLY A 234 9.48 0.84 8.27
CA GLY A 234 10.27 1.92 7.67
C GLY A 234 9.75 2.39 6.31
N VAL A 235 8.46 2.21 6.02
CA VAL A 235 7.80 2.85 4.89
C VAL A 235 7.58 4.32 5.22
N ARG A 236 7.96 5.21 4.32
CA ARG A 236 7.76 6.65 4.48
C ARG A 236 6.34 7.03 4.06
N ARG A 237 5.64 7.76 4.91
CA ARG A 237 4.34 8.38 4.60
C ARG A 237 4.56 9.83 4.23
N VAL A 238 4.12 10.24 3.04
CA VAL A 238 4.29 11.60 2.53
C VAL A 238 3.00 12.09 1.86
N GLN A 239 2.92 13.39 1.62
CA GLN A 239 1.87 14.01 0.81
C GLN A 239 2.43 14.36 -0.57
N SER A 240 1.57 14.49 -1.58
CA SER A 240 2.00 14.89 -2.92
C SER A 240 2.74 16.24 -2.95
N ARG A 241 2.37 17.17 -2.07
CA ARG A 241 3.05 18.48 -1.91
C ARG A 241 4.49 18.36 -1.43
N ASP A 242 4.87 17.23 -0.85
CA ASP A 242 6.22 16.95 -0.36
C ASP A 242 7.14 16.47 -1.50
N LEU A 243 6.60 16.29 -2.70
CA LEU A 243 7.34 15.94 -3.90
C LEU A 243 7.58 17.20 -4.77
N GLU A 244 8.75 17.25 -5.39
CA GLU A 244 9.04 18.18 -6.49
C GLU A 244 8.75 17.46 -7.81
N ILE A 245 7.55 17.67 -8.34
CA ILE A 245 7.12 17.16 -9.64
C ILE A 245 7.20 18.33 -10.62
N GLY A 246 7.95 18.15 -11.68
CA GLY A 246 8.18 19.16 -12.72
C GLY A 246 6.92 19.52 -13.50
#